data_10b13073b758fac5b53418935f7bb007
#
_entry.id   10b13073b758fac5b53418935f7bb007
#
_cell.length_a   1.000
_cell.length_b   1.000
_cell.length_c   1.000
_cell.angle_alpha   90.00
_cell.angle_beta   90.00
_cell.angle_gamma   90.00
#
_symmetry.space_group_name_H-M   'P 1'
#
loop_
_entity.id
_entity.type
_entity.pdbx_description
1 polymer ?
#
loop_
_entity_poly.entity_id
_entity_poly.type
_entity_poly.pdbx_seq_one_letter_code
_entity_poly.pdbx_strand_id
1 'polypeptide(L)'
;SGDDEPEADPVLPTISPEDAPETLEEPEETEEPEEEEAEEFSDEEPEDGSHQVDIVQGNEFNIELDHEDGRYQTGETVNFSGDIPQGSLIAVGTSLVEANQTENTEDLLYAEVSYDEGTNSFSFEMPEDDVALSVLYDQAEGGISTVAASDGDLWDDSTDIEANTYYYYSDGKLHPFDSVMGQGGNDSYKYIRYKAGGKTYTVYAYCMQHSKQSPPSGTTYKNMVELDEGGDDRYLRKAMFYGYGGPGWGGTFNGYNIKSIMEKYGCSSETRAMQHYLVDYLYDGESGFGGSLSTTAKNMLKEIKAALAKMPDPTTMELTPGLSASANGNQSPTFTWKANAAFVITVHLENGVSLVNETTGKTGTGNVSVKGGEKFHLEATTQNIGSLKGKYAITSNYPLNFHAMLLKLANSQDIGFGYYTDTLELNLEVDWPDEATVKIIKKDKGSNALLAGAVYGIYADEACTKLIKKMPATNAKGESEVKITKTQDTVYLREISGPSGYVLDTKAYGVKLVVGQ
;
A
#
# COMPACT_ATOMS: atom_id res chain seq x y z
N SER A 1 54.69 25.10 -32.13
CA SER A 1 55.74 25.12 -31.10
C SER A 1 55.14 25.59 -29.79
N GLY A 2 55.00 24.69 -28.87
CA GLY A 2 54.45 24.83 -27.53
C GLY A 2 54.23 23.47 -26.94
N ASP A 3 55.33 22.96 -26.36
CA ASP A 3 55.37 21.68 -25.69
C ASP A 3 54.68 21.82 -24.33
N ASP A 4 53.69 21.00 -24.04
CA ASP A 4 53.13 20.80 -22.70
C ASP A 4 53.56 19.42 -22.21
N GLU A 5 54.50 19.41 -21.24
CA GLU A 5 54.87 18.27 -20.43
C GLU A 5 53.72 17.92 -19.44
N PRO A 6 53.53 16.62 -19.08
CA PRO A 6 52.55 16.24 -18.07
C PRO A 6 53.09 16.45 -16.64
N GLU A 7 52.32 17.10 -15.80
CA GLU A 7 52.57 17.25 -14.36
C GLU A 7 52.52 15.89 -13.64
N ALA A 8 53.51 15.69 -12.78
CA ALA A 8 53.70 14.49 -11.96
C ALA A 8 52.78 14.50 -10.72
N ASP A 9 52.25 13.31 -10.40
CA ASP A 9 51.49 13.03 -9.17
C ASP A 9 52.28 13.29 -7.90
N PRO A 10 51.66 13.84 -6.83
CA PRO A 10 52.33 14.05 -5.54
C PRO A 10 52.54 12.74 -4.78
N VAL A 11 53.82 12.49 -4.45
CA VAL A 11 54.31 11.38 -3.62
C VAL A 11 53.85 11.57 -2.17
N LEU A 12 53.14 10.60 -1.60
CA LEU A 12 52.80 10.48 -0.18
C LEU A 12 54.08 10.18 0.65
N PRO A 13 54.28 10.79 1.81
CA PRO A 13 55.42 10.51 2.66
C PRO A 13 55.28 9.14 3.38
N THR A 14 56.29 8.33 3.29
CA THR A 14 56.54 7.11 4.07
C THR A 14 56.86 7.50 5.51
N ILE A 15 56.09 6.98 6.48
CA ILE A 15 56.38 7.07 7.92
C ILE A 15 57.25 5.90 8.31
N SER A 16 58.39 6.21 8.95
CA SER A 16 59.37 5.28 9.50
C SER A 16 58.87 4.70 10.83
N PRO A 17 59.22 3.41 11.17
CA PRO A 17 58.69 2.76 12.36
C PRO A 17 59.56 2.92 13.60
N GLU A 18 59.64 4.15 14.10
CA GLU A 18 60.45 4.44 15.33
C GLU A 18 59.85 5.53 16.25
N ASP A 19 58.57 5.51 16.46
CA ASP A 19 57.92 6.27 17.55
C ASP A 19 56.66 5.53 18.02
N ALA A 20 56.85 4.48 18.80
CA ALA A 20 55.78 3.87 19.60
C ALA A 20 55.97 4.35 21.06
N PRO A 21 54.99 5.00 21.67
CA PRO A 21 54.98 5.18 23.11
C PRO A 21 54.51 3.92 23.82
N GLU A 22 55.14 3.72 24.97
CA GLU A 22 54.99 2.61 25.92
C GLU A 22 53.58 2.40 26.44
N THR A 23 53.27 1.11 26.58
CA THR A 23 52.33 0.46 27.52
C THR A 23 51.28 1.33 28.21
N LEU A 24 50.04 1.15 27.84
CA LEU A 24 48.89 1.40 28.69
C LEU A 24 48.29 0.07 29.14
N GLU A 25 47.97 0.03 30.42
CA GLU A 25 47.42 -1.08 31.22
C GLU A 25 46.19 -1.71 30.54
N GLU A 26 46.05 -3.03 30.70
CA GLU A 26 44.87 -3.79 30.33
C GLU A 26 43.64 -3.21 31.04
N PRO A 27 42.54 -2.92 30.31
CA PRO A 27 41.28 -2.68 30.97
C PRO A 27 40.65 -4.01 31.37
N GLU A 28 40.11 -4.01 32.58
CA GLU A 28 39.34 -5.07 33.23
C GLU A 28 38.32 -5.69 32.29
N GLU A 29 38.15 -7.00 32.35
CA GLU A 29 37.10 -7.79 31.71
C GLU A 29 35.73 -7.17 32.04
N THR A 30 35.14 -6.49 31.07
CA THR A 30 33.71 -6.20 31.05
C THR A 30 32.97 -7.48 30.67
N GLU A 31 32.16 -7.95 31.60
CA GLU A 31 31.18 -9.03 31.39
C GLU A 31 30.45 -8.80 30.05
N GLU A 32 30.49 -9.84 29.17
CA GLU A 32 29.66 -9.90 27.99
C GLU A 32 28.19 -9.81 28.40
N PRO A 33 27.36 -8.98 27.76
CA PRO A 33 25.93 -9.05 27.97
C PRO A 33 25.46 -10.45 27.54
N GLU A 34 24.75 -11.13 28.43
CA GLU A 34 24.04 -12.37 28.14
C GLU A 34 23.26 -12.19 26.85
N GLU A 35 23.51 -13.08 25.87
CA GLU A 35 22.68 -13.21 24.68
C GLU A 35 21.27 -13.56 25.18
N GLU A 36 20.32 -12.62 25.04
CA GLU A 36 18.91 -12.95 25.09
C GLU A 36 18.67 -13.96 23.96
N GLU A 37 18.43 -15.20 24.37
CA GLU A 37 17.95 -16.24 23.47
C GLU A 37 16.71 -15.70 22.77
N ALA A 38 16.79 -15.51 21.46
CA ALA A 38 15.63 -15.28 20.64
C ALA A 38 14.71 -16.49 20.84
N GLU A 39 13.57 -16.26 21.48
CA GLU A 39 12.52 -17.26 21.55
C GLU A 39 12.16 -17.66 20.12
N GLU A 40 12.55 -18.87 19.74
CA GLU A 40 12.01 -19.54 18.56
C GLU A 40 10.48 -19.65 18.77
N PHE A 41 9.72 -18.85 18.02
CA PHE A 41 8.29 -19.08 17.88
C PHE A 41 8.12 -20.48 17.27
N SER A 42 7.73 -21.44 18.10
CA SER A 42 7.33 -22.76 17.62
C SER A 42 5.95 -22.61 16.97
N ASP A 43 5.85 -22.94 15.69
CA ASP A 43 4.59 -23.16 14.94
C ASP A 43 3.87 -24.44 15.43
N GLU A 44 3.85 -24.72 16.72
CA GLU A 44 3.04 -25.80 17.29
C GLU A 44 1.65 -25.23 17.57
N GLU A 45 0.65 -25.74 16.85
CA GLU A 45 -0.76 -25.49 17.17
C GLU A 45 -0.97 -25.82 18.66
N PRO A 46 -1.66 -24.93 19.41
CA PRO A 46 -1.88 -25.16 20.83
C PRO A 46 -2.68 -26.42 21.05
N GLU A 47 -2.20 -27.31 21.91
CA GLU A 47 -2.83 -28.62 22.23
C GLU A 47 -4.26 -28.50 22.77
N ASP A 48 -4.71 -27.28 23.16
CA ASP A 48 -6.03 -27.00 23.74
C ASP A 48 -7.09 -26.58 22.71
N GLY A 49 -6.72 -26.44 21.43
CA GLY A 49 -7.63 -26.02 20.36
C GLY A 49 -8.11 -24.57 20.47
N SER A 50 -7.37 -23.71 21.16
CA SER A 50 -7.65 -22.26 21.21
C SER A 50 -7.08 -21.54 19.99
N HIS A 51 -7.73 -20.47 19.57
CA HIS A 51 -7.36 -19.62 18.44
C HIS A 51 -6.85 -18.25 18.91
N GLN A 52 -5.94 -17.68 18.15
CA GLN A 52 -5.28 -16.41 18.48
C GLN A 52 -6.04 -15.22 17.88
N VAL A 53 -6.11 -14.14 18.62
CA VAL A 53 -6.50 -12.81 18.15
C VAL A 53 -5.28 -11.92 18.08
N ASP A 54 -4.82 -11.59 16.88
CA ASP A 54 -3.70 -10.70 16.65
C ASP A 54 -4.17 -9.28 16.34
N ILE A 55 -3.70 -8.29 17.12
CA ILE A 55 -3.97 -6.89 16.82
C ILE A 55 -2.97 -6.42 15.76
N VAL A 56 -3.40 -6.38 14.50
CA VAL A 56 -2.54 -6.04 13.36
C VAL A 56 -2.52 -4.55 13.03
N GLN A 57 -3.58 -3.82 13.40
CA GLN A 57 -3.68 -2.37 13.25
C GLN A 57 -4.46 -1.77 14.41
N GLY A 58 -4.09 -0.56 14.84
CA GLY A 58 -4.77 0.16 15.92
C GLY A 58 -4.07 0.02 17.28
N ASN A 59 -2.82 -0.44 17.31
CA ASN A 59 -2.03 -0.53 18.55
C ASN A 59 -1.89 0.83 19.27
N GLU A 60 -1.99 1.94 18.55
CA GLU A 60 -1.99 3.31 19.08
C GLU A 60 -3.21 3.63 19.95
N PHE A 61 -4.27 2.82 19.86
CA PHE A 61 -5.51 3.00 20.64
C PHE A 61 -5.53 2.20 21.94
N ASN A 62 -4.39 1.66 22.37
CA ASN A 62 -4.27 0.89 23.60
C ASN A 62 -5.36 -0.19 23.72
N ILE A 63 -5.49 -1.00 22.67
CA ILE A 63 -6.52 -2.05 22.61
C ILE A 63 -6.18 -3.13 23.63
N GLU A 64 -7.11 -3.42 24.52
CA GLU A 64 -7.02 -4.46 25.54
C GLU A 64 -8.09 -5.53 25.25
N LEU A 65 -7.64 -6.77 25.13
CA LEU A 65 -8.49 -7.96 25.07
C LEU A 65 -8.81 -8.41 26.49
N ASP A 66 -9.96 -9.05 26.69
CA ASP A 66 -10.35 -9.61 28.02
C ASP A 66 -9.54 -10.84 28.41
N HIS A 67 -8.84 -11.49 27.48
CA HIS A 67 -7.79 -12.47 27.74
C HIS A 67 -6.42 -11.88 27.44
N GLU A 68 -5.53 -11.87 28.44
CA GLU A 68 -4.18 -11.28 28.33
C GLU A 68 -3.30 -11.99 27.28
N ASP A 69 -3.51 -13.29 27.07
CA ASP A 69 -2.79 -14.08 26.07
C ASP A 69 -3.41 -13.99 24.66
N GLY A 70 -4.56 -13.33 24.54
CA GLY A 70 -5.27 -13.17 23.28
C GLY A 70 -5.83 -14.46 22.68
N ARG A 71 -5.99 -15.54 23.49
CA ARG A 71 -6.45 -16.85 23.05
C ARG A 71 -7.86 -17.17 23.49
N TYR A 72 -8.65 -17.72 22.58
CA TYR A 72 -10.08 -17.99 22.77
C TYR A 72 -10.49 -19.31 22.11
N GLN A 73 -11.48 -19.98 22.68
CA GLN A 73 -12.09 -21.15 22.07
C GLN A 73 -13.07 -20.74 20.95
N THR A 74 -13.24 -21.58 19.95
CA THR A 74 -14.30 -21.38 18.93
C THR A 74 -15.65 -21.12 19.58
N GLY A 75 -16.36 -20.06 19.15
CA GLY A 75 -17.66 -19.66 19.68
C GLY A 75 -17.60 -18.91 21.01
N GLU A 76 -16.42 -18.68 21.58
CA GLU A 76 -16.24 -17.84 22.75
C GLU A 76 -16.41 -16.35 22.37
N THR A 77 -17.03 -15.58 23.27
CA THR A 77 -17.15 -14.14 23.06
C THR A 77 -15.87 -13.45 23.43
N VAL A 78 -15.20 -12.86 22.47
CA VAL A 78 -14.06 -11.98 22.64
C VAL A 78 -14.55 -10.59 22.96
N ASN A 79 -14.12 -10.01 24.10
CA ASN A 79 -14.41 -8.62 24.42
C ASN A 79 -13.11 -7.82 24.37
N PHE A 80 -13.19 -6.60 23.82
CA PHE A 80 -12.07 -5.69 23.79
C PHE A 80 -12.51 -4.25 23.96
N SER A 81 -11.61 -3.45 24.49
CA SER A 81 -11.78 -2.02 24.70
C SER A 81 -10.49 -1.28 24.41
N GLY A 82 -10.53 0.03 24.41
CA GLY A 82 -9.36 0.87 24.18
C GLY A 82 -9.75 2.32 23.98
N ASP A 83 -8.75 3.16 23.71
CA ASP A 83 -8.96 4.57 23.34
C ASP A 83 -9.45 4.70 21.89
N ILE A 84 -10.38 3.80 21.50
CA ILE A 84 -10.87 3.69 20.13
C ILE A 84 -11.80 4.87 19.83
N PRO A 85 -11.44 5.74 18.87
CA PRO A 85 -12.26 6.89 18.54
C PRO A 85 -13.62 6.50 17.97
N GLN A 86 -14.64 7.29 18.27
CA GLN A 86 -15.96 7.10 17.67
C GLN A 86 -15.89 7.24 16.14
N GLY A 87 -16.44 6.27 15.43
CA GLY A 87 -16.39 6.23 13.97
C GLY A 87 -15.19 5.44 13.40
N SER A 88 -14.41 4.80 14.25
CA SER A 88 -13.39 3.85 13.79
C SER A 88 -14.05 2.68 13.04
N LEU A 89 -13.43 2.26 11.94
CA LEU A 89 -13.75 1.00 11.27
C LEU A 89 -13.03 -0.12 12.00
N ILE A 90 -13.78 -1.09 12.51
CA ILE A 90 -13.23 -2.27 13.18
C ILE A 90 -13.52 -3.47 12.29
N ALA A 91 -12.49 -4.21 11.95
CA ALA A 91 -12.58 -5.44 11.17
C ALA A 91 -11.88 -6.58 11.93
N VAL A 92 -12.56 -7.71 12.00
CA VAL A 92 -12.03 -8.96 12.54
C VAL A 92 -12.21 -10.03 11.47
N GLY A 93 -11.14 -10.70 11.10
CA GLY A 93 -11.21 -11.72 10.05
C GLY A 93 -9.92 -12.48 9.90
N THR A 94 -9.87 -13.35 8.90
CA THR A 94 -8.68 -14.10 8.53
C THR A 94 -7.47 -13.18 8.41
N SER A 95 -6.32 -13.60 8.90
CA SER A 95 -5.10 -12.80 8.80
C SER A 95 -4.82 -12.43 7.33
N LEU A 96 -4.30 -11.23 7.09
CA LEU A 96 -3.98 -10.78 5.72
C LEU A 96 -2.97 -11.72 5.02
N VAL A 97 -2.17 -12.44 5.79
CA VAL A 97 -1.24 -13.46 5.28
C VAL A 97 -2.00 -14.66 4.71
N GLU A 98 -3.03 -15.13 5.41
CA GLU A 98 -3.87 -16.25 4.95
C GLU A 98 -4.84 -15.83 3.86
N ALA A 99 -5.39 -14.61 3.93
CA ALA A 99 -6.23 -14.04 2.87
C ALA A 99 -5.52 -13.99 1.52
N ASN A 100 -4.21 -13.72 1.51
CA ASN A 100 -3.39 -13.73 0.29
C ASN A 100 -3.03 -15.14 -0.21
N GLN A 101 -3.27 -16.19 0.59
CA GLN A 101 -3.02 -17.58 0.22
C GLN A 101 -4.28 -18.30 -0.30
N THR A 102 -5.46 -17.75 -0.05
CA THR A 102 -6.74 -18.29 -0.51
C THR A 102 -7.07 -17.83 -1.92
N GLU A 103 -7.27 -18.79 -2.83
CA GLU A 103 -7.72 -18.52 -4.21
C GLU A 103 -9.18 -18.05 -4.29
N ASN A 104 -9.93 -18.20 -3.20
CA ASN A 104 -11.37 -17.99 -3.14
C ASN A 104 -11.71 -17.00 -2.02
N THR A 105 -12.23 -15.83 -2.35
CA THR A 105 -12.65 -14.84 -1.36
C THR A 105 -13.83 -15.30 -0.49
N GLU A 106 -14.51 -16.40 -0.86
CA GLU A 106 -15.56 -17.04 -0.06
C GLU A 106 -14.99 -17.80 1.15
N ASP A 107 -13.69 -18.11 1.15
CA ASP A 107 -13.02 -18.80 2.25
C ASP A 107 -12.44 -17.81 3.30
N LEU A 108 -12.60 -16.50 3.10
CA LEU A 108 -12.21 -15.50 4.09
C LEU A 108 -13.22 -15.43 5.22
N LEU A 109 -12.77 -15.65 6.43
CA LEU A 109 -13.58 -15.51 7.63
C LEU A 109 -13.69 -14.03 8.03
N TYR A 110 -14.90 -13.61 8.35
CA TYR A 110 -15.18 -12.30 8.94
C TYR A 110 -16.11 -12.49 10.13
N ALA A 111 -15.73 -11.93 11.28
CA ALA A 111 -16.58 -11.89 12.44
C ALA A 111 -17.34 -10.57 12.51
N GLU A 112 -18.62 -10.63 12.84
CA GLU A 112 -19.44 -9.44 13.08
C GLU A 112 -19.09 -8.84 14.44
N VAL A 113 -18.69 -7.56 14.44
CA VAL A 113 -18.31 -6.83 15.66
C VAL A 113 -19.50 -6.05 16.18
N SER A 114 -19.86 -6.28 17.43
CA SER A 114 -20.89 -5.56 18.18
C SER A 114 -20.27 -4.49 19.09
N TYR A 115 -20.97 -3.39 19.28
CA TYR A 115 -20.56 -2.30 20.19
C TYR A 115 -21.57 -2.10 21.29
N ASP A 116 -21.13 -2.07 22.54
CA ASP A 116 -21.92 -1.73 23.72
C ASP A 116 -21.60 -0.31 24.19
N GLU A 117 -22.54 0.59 23.95
CA GLU A 117 -22.44 2.02 24.31
C GLU A 117 -22.37 2.24 25.85
N GLY A 118 -22.96 1.33 26.64
CA GLY A 118 -22.99 1.42 28.11
C GLY A 118 -21.65 1.16 28.77
N THR A 119 -20.87 0.26 28.18
CA THR A 119 -19.54 -0.14 28.66
C THR A 119 -18.40 0.40 27.81
N ASN A 120 -18.68 1.01 26.68
CA ASN A 120 -17.71 1.45 25.67
C ASN A 120 -16.78 0.32 25.27
N SER A 121 -17.33 -0.86 25.04
CA SER A 121 -16.59 -2.05 24.64
C SER A 121 -17.13 -2.66 23.38
N PHE A 122 -16.29 -3.42 22.71
CA PHE A 122 -16.60 -4.15 21.48
C PHE A 122 -16.54 -5.64 21.75
N SER A 123 -17.29 -6.42 20.97
CA SER A 123 -17.26 -7.87 21.08
C SER A 123 -17.53 -8.55 19.74
N PHE A 124 -16.98 -9.74 19.59
CA PHE A 124 -17.30 -10.66 18.48
C PHE A 124 -17.23 -12.11 18.98
N GLU A 125 -17.80 -13.03 18.21
CA GLU A 125 -17.72 -14.47 18.46
C GLU A 125 -16.47 -15.03 17.76
N MET A 126 -15.60 -15.74 18.50
CA MET A 126 -14.36 -16.30 17.96
C MET A 126 -14.67 -17.37 16.90
N PRO A 127 -14.20 -17.23 15.66
CA PRO A 127 -14.38 -18.26 14.62
C PRO A 127 -13.51 -19.50 14.84
N GLU A 128 -13.55 -20.45 13.91
CA GLU A 128 -12.79 -21.71 13.95
C GLU A 128 -11.31 -21.57 13.57
N ASP A 129 -10.78 -20.33 13.55
CA ASP A 129 -9.42 -20.06 13.11
C ASP A 129 -8.86 -18.82 13.79
N ASP A 130 -7.54 -18.61 13.71
CA ASP A 130 -6.86 -17.42 14.17
C ASP A 130 -7.34 -16.20 13.38
N VAL A 131 -7.52 -15.08 14.07
CA VAL A 131 -8.04 -13.86 13.43
C VAL A 131 -7.13 -12.64 13.65
N ALA A 132 -7.13 -11.76 12.67
CA ALA A 132 -6.56 -10.45 12.74
C ALA A 132 -7.63 -9.42 13.15
N LEU A 133 -7.37 -8.66 14.21
CA LEU A 133 -8.15 -7.50 14.63
C LEU A 133 -7.49 -6.24 14.09
N SER A 134 -8.23 -5.49 13.29
CA SER A 134 -7.80 -4.20 12.75
C SER A 134 -8.73 -3.10 13.21
N VAL A 135 -8.19 -2.05 13.81
CA VAL A 135 -8.90 -0.81 14.10
C VAL A 135 -8.31 0.28 13.22
N LEU A 136 -9.10 0.74 12.27
CA LEU A 136 -8.77 1.83 11.38
C LEU A 136 -9.55 3.05 11.84
N TYR A 137 -8.86 3.97 12.47
CA TYR A 137 -9.38 5.31 12.71
C TYR A 137 -8.86 6.21 11.61
N ASP A 138 -9.78 6.64 10.77
CA ASP A 138 -9.49 7.75 9.92
C ASP A 138 -9.45 8.99 10.83
N GLN A 139 -8.26 9.57 11.01
CA GLN A 139 -8.05 10.79 11.81
C GLN A 139 -8.75 12.01 11.20
N ALA A 140 -9.39 11.87 10.06
CA ALA A 140 -10.39 12.78 9.64
C ALA A 140 -11.64 12.56 10.52
N GLU A 141 -11.90 13.47 11.45
CA GLU A 141 -13.29 13.80 11.82
C GLU A 141 -13.97 14.28 10.53
N GLY A 142 -14.55 13.37 9.79
CA GLY A 142 -14.91 13.53 8.39
C GLY A 142 -14.19 12.52 7.53
N GLY A 143 -13.68 11.48 8.18
CA GLY A 143 -13.17 10.28 7.55
C GLY A 143 -14.05 9.84 6.43
N ILE A 144 -13.64 8.93 5.62
CA ILE A 144 -14.54 8.30 4.66
C ILE A 144 -15.84 8.01 5.40
N SER A 145 -16.46 9.10 5.76
CA SER A 145 -17.77 9.13 6.25
C SER A 145 -18.58 8.71 5.02
N THR A 146 -18.71 7.40 4.85
CA THR A 146 -20.10 7.03 4.67
C THR A 146 -20.75 7.78 5.81
N VAL A 147 -21.23 9.01 5.56
CA VAL A 147 -22.15 9.62 6.46
C VAL A 147 -23.18 8.52 6.61
N ALA A 148 -23.03 7.71 7.67
CA ALA A 148 -24.16 7.02 8.19
C ALA A 148 -25.08 8.18 8.46
N ALA A 149 -25.93 8.47 7.50
CA ALA A 149 -26.99 9.41 7.69
C ALA A 149 -27.77 8.81 8.84
N SER A 150 -27.38 9.21 10.07
CA SER A 150 -28.22 9.01 11.25
C SER A 150 -29.52 9.79 11.08
N ASP A 151 -29.66 10.50 10.00
CA ASP A 151 -30.84 11.14 9.51
C ASP A 151 -31.47 10.28 8.41
N GLY A 152 -32.19 9.23 8.82
CA GLY A 152 -33.02 8.37 7.96
C GLY A 152 -34.08 9.08 7.13
N ASP A 153 -34.03 10.43 7.08
CA ASP A 153 -34.99 11.26 6.35
C ASP A 153 -34.47 11.74 4.98
N LEU A 154 -33.18 11.60 4.68
CA LEU A 154 -32.61 12.13 3.43
C LEU A 154 -32.51 11.12 2.31
N TRP A 155 -32.46 9.84 2.62
CA TRP A 155 -32.22 8.77 1.67
C TRP A 155 -33.25 7.66 1.82
N ASP A 156 -34.00 7.42 0.78
CA ASP A 156 -34.65 6.12 0.62
C ASP A 156 -33.57 5.12 0.18
N ASP A 157 -33.12 4.27 1.10
CA ASP A 157 -32.12 3.21 0.81
C ASP A 157 -32.60 2.22 -0.24
N SER A 158 -33.92 2.23 -0.56
CA SER A 158 -34.48 1.46 -1.66
C SER A 158 -34.19 2.07 -3.04
N THR A 159 -33.68 3.30 -3.11
CA THR A 159 -33.34 3.93 -4.40
C THR A 159 -32.09 3.31 -4.98
N ASP A 160 -32.25 2.49 -6.02
CA ASP A 160 -31.12 1.94 -6.76
C ASP A 160 -30.36 3.08 -7.47
N ILE A 161 -29.09 3.26 -7.12
CA ILE A 161 -28.23 4.29 -7.68
C ILE A 161 -27.65 3.79 -8.99
N GLU A 162 -28.01 4.44 -10.09
CA GLU A 162 -27.49 4.14 -11.42
C GLU A 162 -25.99 4.47 -11.50
N ALA A 163 -25.22 3.63 -12.17
CA ALA A 163 -23.83 3.92 -12.50
C ALA A 163 -23.72 5.23 -13.31
N ASN A 164 -22.64 5.99 -13.09
CA ASN A 164 -22.40 7.29 -13.73
C ASN A 164 -23.51 8.33 -13.51
N THR A 165 -24.26 8.21 -12.43
CA THR A 165 -25.27 9.17 -12.02
C THR A 165 -24.92 9.73 -10.66
N TYR A 166 -24.98 11.05 -10.51
CA TYR A 166 -24.60 11.80 -9.32
C TYR A 166 -25.86 12.45 -8.76
N TYR A 167 -26.20 12.07 -7.53
CA TYR A 167 -27.39 12.55 -6.85
C TYR A 167 -26.99 13.64 -5.88
N TYR A 168 -27.49 14.86 -6.11
CA TYR A 168 -27.27 16.01 -5.23
C TYR A 168 -28.39 16.14 -4.22
N TYR A 169 -28.01 16.33 -2.97
CA TYR A 169 -28.94 16.55 -1.87
C TYR A 169 -28.48 17.65 -0.94
N SER A 170 -29.47 18.37 -0.38
CA SER A 170 -29.29 19.24 0.77
C SER A 170 -30.04 18.62 1.95
N ASP A 171 -29.46 18.67 3.14
CA ASP A 171 -30.12 18.15 4.36
C ASP A 171 -31.31 19.00 4.81
N GLY A 172 -31.51 20.18 4.19
CA GLY A 172 -32.63 21.08 4.50
C GLY A 172 -32.58 21.69 5.91
N LYS A 173 -31.57 21.33 6.72
CA LYS A 173 -31.36 21.86 8.07
C LYS A 173 -30.49 23.12 7.98
N LEU A 174 -30.79 24.10 8.83
CA LEU A 174 -29.97 25.31 8.91
C LEU A 174 -28.88 25.12 9.95
N HIS A 175 -27.64 25.08 9.49
CA HIS A 175 -26.44 24.99 10.32
C HIS A 175 -25.83 26.38 10.48
N PRO A 176 -25.57 26.84 11.71
CA PRO A 176 -24.99 28.15 11.94
C PRO A 176 -23.56 28.23 11.41
N PHE A 177 -23.22 29.37 10.84
CA PHE A 177 -21.83 29.68 10.50
C PHE A 177 -21.03 30.01 11.75
N ASP A 178 -19.73 29.69 11.67
CA ASP A 178 -18.78 30.14 12.68
C ASP A 178 -18.70 31.66 12.70
N SER A 179 -18.66 32.25 13.90
CA SER A 179 -18.58 33.69 14.11
C SER A 179 -17.33 34.33 13.49
N VAL A 180 -16.32 33.53 13.24
CA VAL A 180 -15.07 33.95 12.59
C VAL A 180 -15.32 34.50 11.18
N MET A 181 -16.30 33.98 10.48
CA MET A 181 -16.63 34.43 9.12
C MET A 181 -17.27 35.81 9.05
N GLY A 182 -17.70 36.36 10.18
CA GLY A 182 -18.27 37.70 10.27
C GLY A 182 -19.71 37.82 9.78
N GLN A 183 -20.35 36.73 9.43
CA GLN A 183 -21.77 36.68 9.05
C GLN A 183 -22.49 35.70 9.95
N GLY A 184 -23.41 36.18 10.73
CA GLY A 184 -24.39 35.30 11.39
C GLY A 184 -25.35 34.74 10.34
N GLY A 185 -24.97 33.77 9.60
CA GLY A 185 -25.79 33.08 8.59
C GLY A 185 -25.99 31.63 8.93
N ASN A 186 -26.92 31.02 8.23
CA ASN A 186 -27.14 29.57 8.27
C ASN A 186 -27.09 29.03 6.84
N ASP A 187 -26.52 27.85 6.68
CA ASP A 187 -26.54 27.11 5.40
C ASP A 187 -26.91 25.66 5.65
N SER A 188 -27.44 25.00 4.64
CA SER A 188 -27.72 23.58 4.68
C SER A 188 -26.49 22.78 4.19
N TYR A 189 -26.28 21.60 4.74
CA TYR A 189 -25.22 20.73 4.29
C TYR A 189 -25.61 20.04 2.98
N LYS A 190 -24.66 19.94 2.06
CA LYS A 190 -24.84 19.37 0.73
C LYS A 190 -24.03 18.11 0.60
N TYR A 191 -24.56 17.20 -0.21
CA TYR A 191 -23.98 15.88 -0.43
C TYR A 191 -24.12 15.47 -1.89
N ILE A 192 -23.16 14.70 -2.37
CA ILE A 192 -23.27 13.94 -3.61
C ILE A 192 -23.25 12.45 -3.26
N ARG A 193 -24.18 11.70 -3.86
CA ARG A 193 -24.21 10.24 -3.78
C ARG A 193 -23.97 9.67 -5.16
N TYR A 194 -23.06 8.69 -5.26
CA TYR A 194 -22.70 8.05 -6.52
C TYR A 194 -22.32 6.58 -6.30
N LYS A 195 -22.31 5.81 -7.39
CA LYS A 195 -21.90 4.40 -7.38
C LYS A 195 -20.63 4.23 -8.20
N ALA A 196 -19.61 3.61 -7.61
CA ALA A 196 -18.36 3.28 -8.26
C ALA A 196 -17.84 1.93 -7.76
N GLY A 197 -17.29 1.10 -8.65
CA GLY A 197 -16.76 -0.21 -8.30
C GLY A 197 -17.78 -1.15 -7.61
N GLY A 198 -19.08 -0.99 -7.91
CA GLY A 198 -20.15 -1.75 -7.26
C GLY A 198 -20.60 -1.24 -5.89
N LYS A 199 -19.90 -0.26 -5.33
CA LYS A 199 -20.22 0.37 -4.03
C LYS A 199 -20.87 1.74 -4.21
N THR A 200 -21.68 2.12 -3.22
CA THR A 200 -22.31 3.45 -3.15
C THR A 200 -21.52 4.35 -2.19
N TYR A 201 -21.21 5.55 -2.65
CA TYR A 201 -20.48 6.56 -1.90
C TYR A 201 -21.40 7.74 -1.62
N THR A 202 -21.26 8.33 -0.45
CA THR A 202 -21.87 9.61 -0.10
C THR A 202 -20.77 10.54 0.38
N VAL A 203 -20.56 11.64 -0.31
CA VAL A 203 -19.50 12.60 -0.02
C VAL A 203 -20.06 13.99 0.21
N TYR A 204 -19.33 14.82 0.95
CA TYR A 204 -19.66 16.21 1.09
C TYR A 204 -19.56 16.93 -0.26
N ALA A 205 -20.54 17.77 -0.54
CA ALA A 205 -20.59 18.65 -1.69
C ALA A 205 -20.55 20.11 -1.26
N TYR A 206 -19.95 20.93 -2.09
CA TYR A 206 -19.73 22.33 -1.82
C TYR A 206 -20.33 23.17 -2.95
N CYS A 207 -21.12 24.18 -2.58
CA CYS A 207 -21.47 25.24 -3.51
C CYS A 207 -20.22 26.07 -3.80
N MET A 208 -19.92 26.30 -5.07
CA MET A 208 -18.66 26.88 -5.51
C MET A 208 -18.70 28.38 -5.75
N GLN A 209 -19.89 29.00 -5.61
CA GLN A 209 -20.09 30.42 -5.94
C GLN A 209 -21.08 31.04 -4.96
N HIS A 210 -20.61 31.80 -3.98
CA HIS A 210 -21.41 32.38 -2.90
C HIS A 210 -22.57 33.29 -3.41
N SER A 211 -22.34 33.96 -4.52
CA SER A 211 -23.33 34.91 -5.09
C SER A 211 -24.49 34.25 -5.84
N LYS A 212 -24.45 32.96 -6.09
CA LYS A 212 -25.48 32.22 -6.83
C LYS A 212 -26.34 31.35 -5.91
N GLN A 213 -27.54 31.03 -6.36
CA GLN A 213 -28.42 30.12 -5.62
C GLN A 213 -27.96 28.65 -5.74
N SER A 214 -28.15 27.90 -4.67
CA SER A 214 -27.92 26.46 -4.68
C SER A 214 -28.90 25.74 -5.62
N PRO A 215 -28.50 24.66 -6.27
CA PRO A 215 -29.43 23.84 -7.06
C PRO A 215 -30.49 23.20 -6.14
N PRO A 216 -31.66 22.84 -6.69
CA PRO A 216 -32.70 22.14 -5.92
C PRO A 216 -32.19 20.79 -5.40
N SER A 217 -32.50 20.46 -4.14
CA SER A 217 -32.23 19.15 -3.56
C SER A 217 -32.97 18.04 -4.33
N GLY A 218 -32.38 16.87 -4.43
CA GLY A 218 -32.93 15.73 -5.18
C GLY A 218 -32.64 15.77 -6.69
N THR A 219 -31.82 16.70 -7.16
CA THR A 219 -31.44 16.78 -8.58
C THR A 219 -30.37 15.72 -8.90
N THR A 220 -30.49 15.10 -10.09
CA THR A 220 -29.51 14.13 -10.58
C THR A 220 -28.72 14.69 -11.75
N TYR A 221 -27.45 14.34 -11.81
CA TYR A 221 -26.52 14.78 -12.85
C TYR A 221 -25.81 13.57 -13.45
N LYS A 222 -25.56 13.60 -14.75
CA LYS A 222 -24.86 12.52 -15.48
C LYS A 222 -23.45 12.92 -15.94
N ASN A 223 -23.17 14.21 -15.94
CA ASN A 223 -21.88 14.73 -16.42
C ASN A 223 -21.18 15.50 -15.30
N MET A 224 -19.98 15.12 -15.01
CA MET A 224 -19.07 15.85 -14.16
C MET A 224 -17.79 16.19 -14.92
N VAL A 225 -17.11 17.24 -14.50
CA VAL A 225 -15.83 17.67 -15.04
C VAL A 225 -14.80 17.50 -13.94
N GLU A 226 -13.69 16.87 -14.24
CA GLU A 226 -12.55 16.87 -13.32
C GLU A 226 -11.92 18.26 -13.30
N LEU A 227 -11.64 18.76 -12.09
CA LEU A 227 -10.89 19.98 -11.94
C LEU A 227 -9.44 19.72 -12.34
N ASP A 228 -8.93 20.51 -13.28
CA ASP A 228 -7.58 20.39 -13.79
C ASP A 228 -6.56 20.61 -12.66
N GLU A 229 -5.47 19.86 -12.67
CA GLU A 229 -4.35 20.02 -11.75
C GLU A 229 -3.53 21.28 -12.02
N GLY A 230 -3.84 22.03 -13.08
CA GLY A 230 -3.22 23.28 -13.47
C GLY A 230 -3.74 24.50 -12.74
N GLY A 231 -2.92 25.52 -12.61
CA GLY A 231 -3.31 26.82 -12.04
C GLY A 231 -3.85 26.76 -10.62
N ASP A 232 -4.98 27.42 -10.37
CA ASP A 232 -5.61 27.49 -9.06
C ASP A 232 -6.48 26.25 -8.74
N ASP A 233 -6.82 25.42 -9.72
CA ASP A 233 -7.64 24.20 -9.54
C ASP A 233 -6.93 23.16 -8.66
N ARG A 234 -5.61 23.10 -8.69
CA ARG A 234 -4.80 22.27 -7.79
C ARG A 234 -5.05 22.56 -6.31
N TYR A 235 -5.36 23.81 -5.94
CA TYR A 235 -5.68 24.17 -4.56
C TYR A 235 -7.04 23.63 -4.15
N LEU A 236 -8.01 23.56 -5.07
CA LEU A 236 -9.31 22.97 -4.83
C LEU A 236 -9.20 21.48 -4.51
N ARG A 237 -8.40 20.74 -5.29
CA ARG A 237 -8.14 19.32 -5.02
C ARG A 237 -7.49 19.13 -3.64
N LYS A 238 -6.49 19.93 -3.31
CA LYS A 238 -5.85 19.91 -1.99
C LYS A 238 -6.81 20.32 -0.87
N ALA A 239 -7.63 21.35 -1.06
CA ALA A 239 -8.62 21.77 -0.09
C ALA A 239 -9.68 20.70 0.18
N MET A 240 -10.14 19.99 -0.85
CA MET A 240 -11.08 18.89 -0.72
C MET A 240 -10.45 17.64 -0.09
N PHE A 241 -9.15 17.44 -0.22
CA PHE A 241 -8.44 16.33 0.39
C PHE A 241 -8.03 16.62 1.84
N TYR A 242 -7.41 17.78 2.11
CA TYR A 242 -6.84 18.14 3.41
C TYR A 242 -7.80 18.91 4.31
N GLY A 243 -8.85 19.47 3.75
CA GLY A 243 -9.86 20.21 4.48
C GLY A 243 -10.91 19.31 5.12
N TYR A 244 -11.85 19.93 5.84
CA TYR A 244 -12.91 19.22 6.56
C TYR A 244 -13.72 18.31 5.62
N GLY A 245 -13.90 17.06 6.05
CA GLY A 245 -14.58 16.03 5.25
C GLY A 245 -13.72 15.37 4.18
N GLY A 246 -12.47 15.78 4.02
CA GLY A 246 -11.51 15.15 3.13
C GLY A 246 -10.68 14.06 3.82
N PRO A 247 -10.11 13.12 3.08
CA PRO A 247 -9.35 12.01 3.64
C PRO A 247 -8.12 12.41 4.47
N GLY A 248 -7.53 13.56 4.18
CA GLY A 248 -6.37 14.11 4.89
C GLY A 248 -6.67 15.10 6.01
N TRP A 249 -7.95 15.25 6.38
CA TRP A 249 -8.35 16.19 7.44
C TRP A 249 -7.68 15.86 8.78
N GLY A 250 -7.13 16.87 9.42
CA GLY A 250 -6.43 16.73 10.70
C GLY A 250 -5.00 16.19 10.60
N GLY A 251 -4.59 15.69 9.43
CA GLY A 251 -3.22 15.25 9.18
C GLY A 251 -2.23 16.42 9.00
N THR A 252 -0.96 16.16 9.31
CA THR A 252 0.14 17.11 9.10
C THR A 252 0.99 16.69 7.90
N PHE A 253 1.10 17.58 6.91
CA PHE A 253 1.82 17.32 5.66
C PHE A 253 2.81 18.47 5.40
N ASN A 254 4.08 18.15 5.25
CA ASN A 254 5.16 19.14 5.14
C ASN A 254 5.15 20.20 6.25
N GLY A 255 4.70 19.83 7.46
CA GLY A 255 4.59 20.73 8.60
C GLY A 255 3.32 21.58 8.66
N TYR A 256 2.37 21.40 7.73
CA TYR A 256 1.10 22.13 7.68
C TYR A 256 -0.09 21.22 8.03
N ASN A 257 -1.04 21.76 8.78
CA ASN A 257 -2.28 21.10 9.16
C ASN A 257 -3.42 22.11 9.05
N ILE A 258 -4.38 21.85 8.16
CA ILE A 258 -5.46 22.80 7.87
C ILE A 258 -6.39 22.98 9.10
N LYS A 259 -6.67 21.88 9.82
CA LYS A 259 -7.47 21.93 11.05
C LYS A 259 -6.82 22.88 12.07
N SER A 260 -5.52 22.73 12.33
CA SER A 260 -4.79 23.59 13.26
C SER A 260 -4.77 25.06 12.85
N ILE A 261 -4.73 25.36 11.53
CA ILE A 261 -4.84 26.73 11.06
C ILE A 261 -6.25 27.28 11.36
N MET A 262 -7.30 26.53 11.07
CA MET A 262 -8.68 26.95 11.37
C MET A 262 -8.88 27.21 12.88
N GLU A 263 -8.41 26.29 13.74
CA GLU A 263 -8.46 26.41 15.21
C GLU A 263 -7.70 27.64 15.73
N LYS A 264 -6.54 27.95 15.16
CA LYS A 264 -5.74 29.16 15.48
C LYS A 264 -6.55 30.44 15.29
N TYR A 265 -7.45 30.48 14.33
CA TYR A 265 -8.33 31.62 14.07
C TYR A 265 -9.66 31.55 14.84
N GLY A 266 -9.84 30.59 15.72
CA GLY A 266 -10.99 30.46 16.59
C GLY A 266 -12.18 29.74 15.97
N CYS A 267 -11.96 28.95 14.91
CA CYS A 267 -13.01 28.09 14.37
C CYS A 267 -13.38 27.01 15.39
N SER A 268 -14.68 26.75 15.52
CA SER A 268 -15.19 25.66 16.35
C SER A 268 -14.89 24.29 15.74
N SER A 269 -15.16 23.21 16.49
CA SER A 269 -15.01 21.83 16.00
C SER A 269 -15.86 21.54 14.75
N GLU A 270 -16.99 22.24 14.56
CA GLU A 270 -17.79 22.19 13.33
C GLU A 270 -17.20 23.12 12.26
N THR A 271 -16.19 22.67 11.59
CA THR A 271 -15.45 23.45 10.58
C THR A 271 -16.03 23.31 9.17
N ARG A 272 -17.16 22.60 9.00
CA ARG A 272 -17.72 22.35 7.67
C ARG A 272 -18.13 23.62 6.93
N ALA A 273 -18.75 24.57 7.62
CA ALA A 273 -19.07 25.86 7.00
C ALA A 273 -17.80 26.57 6.53
N MET A 274 -16.72 26.46 7.31
CA MET A 274 -15.41 27.01 6.96
C MET A 274 -14.80 26.33 5.74
N GLN A 275 -14.96 25.03 5.62
CA GLN A 275 -14.55 24.27 4.46
C GLN A 275 -15.32 24.72 3.21
N HIS A 276 -16.61 24.95 3.34
CA HIS A 276 -17.42 25.49 2.24
C HIS A 276 -16.86 26.84 1.77
N TYR A 277 -16.61 27.77 2.69
CA TYR A 277 -16.03 29.08 2.36
C TYR A 277 -14.62 28.97 1.80
N LEU A 278 -13.82 28.03 2.27
CA LEU A 278 -12.50 27.79 1.71
C LEU A 278 -12.56 27.37 0.22
N VAL A 279 -13.43 26.43 -0.07
CA VAL A 279 -13.61 25.92 -1.44
C VAL A 279 -14.16 27.01 -2.36
N ASP A 280 -15.16 27.75 -1.90
CA ASP A 280 -15.73 28.90 -2.61
C ASP A 280 -14.67 30.01 -2.85
N TYR A 281 -13.90 30.37 -1.81
CA TYR A 281 -12.81 31.34 -1.92
C TYR A 281 -11.75 30.93 -2.93
N LEU A 282 -11.39 29.66 -2.99
CA LEU A 282 -10.40 29.16 -3.93
C LEU A 282 -10.94 29.12 -5.37
N TYR A 283 -12.23 28.92 -5.55
CA TYR A 283 -12.87 28.83 -6.87
C TYR A 283 -13.26 30.20 -7.43
N ASP A 284 -14.01 30.98 -6.67
CA ASP A 284 -14.62 32.26 -7.12
C ASP A 284 -13.85 33.51 -6.63
N GLY A 285 -12.89 33.33 -5.72
CA GLY A 285 -12.07 34.39 -5.17
C GLY A 285 -12.76 35.24 -4.10
N GLU A 286 -12.02 36.18 -3.51
CA GLU A 286 -12.53 37.08 -2.45
C GLU A 286 -13.72 37.95 -2.94
N SER A 287 -13.70 38.34 -4.22
CA SER A 287 -14.74 39.17 -4.83
C SER A 287 -16.12 38.48 -4.88
N GLY A 288 -16.16 37.15 -4.97
CA GLY A 288 -17.41 36.39 -4.96
C GLY A 288 -18.25 36.59 -3.69
N PHE A 289 -17.60 36.94 -2.57
CA PHE A 289 -18.25 37.21 -1.29
C PHE A 289 -18.84 38.62 -1.14
N GLY A 290 -18.69 39.50 -2.12
CA GLY A 290 -19.28 40.85 -2.10
C GLY A 290 -18.89 41.72 -0.91
N GLY A 291 -17.70 41.46 -0.32
CA GLY A 291 -17.21 42.20 0.86
C GLY A 291 -17.73 41.69 2.21
N SER A 292 -18.39 40.54 2.22
CA SER A 292 -19.01 39.96 3.41
C SER A 292 -18.05 39.24 4.37
N LEU A 293 -16.83 38.93 3.92
CA LEU A 293 -15.85 38.26 4.77
C LEU A 293 -15.22 39.21 5.81
N SER A 294 -15.15 38.76 7.06
CA SER A 294 -14.40 39.47 8.11
C SER A 294 -12.89 39.51 7.79
N THR A 295 -12.17 40.44 8.43
CA THR A 295 -10.71 40.49 8.30
C THR A 295 -10.05 39.22 8.81
N THR A 296 -10.58 38.64 9.89
CA THR A 296 -10.08 37.36 10.45
C THR A 296 -10.26 36.22 9.45
N ALA A 297 -11.44 36.08 8.84
CA ALA A 297 -11.71 35.10 7.81
C ALA A 297 -10.79 35.25 6.60
N LYS A 298 -10.61 36.48 6.10
CA LYS A 298 -9.68 36.75 4.99
C LYS A 298 -8.26 36.30 5.29
N ASN A 299 -7.76 36.62 6.48
CA ASN A 299 -6.41 36.25 6.90
C ASN A 299 -6.27 34.73 7.02
N MET A 300 -7.27 34.05 7.58
CA MET A 300 -7.30 32.58 7.68
C MET A 300 -7.30 31.93 6.30
N LEU A 301 -8.19 32.33 5.40
CA LEU A 301 -8.28 31.78 4.05
C LEU A 301 -6.98 31.97 3.25
N LYS A 302 -6.34 33.15 3.40
CA LYS A 302 -5.03 33.41 2.79
C LYS A 302 -3.92 32.53 3.36
N GLU A 303 -3.90 32.33 4.69
CA GLU A 303 -2.93 31.43 5.34
C GLU A 303 -3.12 29.99 4.90
N ILE A 304 -4.39 29.52 4.85
CA ILE A 304 -4.72 28.16 4.36
C ILE A 304 -4.28 28.01 2.89
N LYS A 305 -4.59 28.97 2.01
CA LYS A 305 -4.13 28.91 0.60
C LYS A 305 -2.60 28.83 0.50
N ALA A 306 -1.88 29.60 1.32
CA ALA A 306 -0.42 29.56 1.37
C ALA A 306 0.11 28.19 1.90
N ALA A 307 -0.57 27.58 2.87
CA ALA A 307 -0.26 26.25 3.36
C ALA A 307 -0.50 25.18 2.28
N LEU A 308 -1.68 25.22 1.62
CA LEU A 308 -2.01 24.30 0.52
C LEU A 308 -0.98 24.34 -0.61
N ALA A 309 -0.40 25.51 -0.91
CA ALA A 309 0.66 25.63 -1.90
C ALA A 309 1.92 24.81 -1.56
N LYS A 310 2.19 24.58 -0.28
CA LYS A 310 3.35 23.86 0.24
C LYS A 310 3.06 22.42 0.62
N MET A 311 1.80 22.07 0.77
CA MET A 311 1.37 20.70 1.01
C MET A 311 1.50 19.88 -0.28
N PRO A 312 1.78 18.57 -0.21
CA PRO A 312 1.91 17.72 -1.39
C PRO A 312 0.58 17.62 -2.14
N ASP A 313 0.63 17.31 -3.43
CA ASP A 313 -0.58 16.93 -4.15
C ASP A 313 -1.16 15.64 -3.57
N PRO A 314 -2.48 15.52 -3.47
CA PRO A 314 -3.11 14.28 -3.03
C PRO A 314 -2.63 13.12 -3.90
N THR A 315 -2.29 12.01 -3.24
CA THR A 315 -1.60 10.91 -3.90
C THR A 315 -2.48 10.24 -4.94
N THR A 316 -1.97 10.17 -6.17
CA THR A 316 -2.30 9.10 -7.11
C THR A 316 -1.22 8.04 -6.99
N MET A 317 -1.57 6.76 -7.16
CA MET A 317 -0.58 5.68 -7.10
C MET A 317 0.33 5.77 -8.33
N GLU A 318 1.48 6.40 -8.15
CA GLU A 318 2.50 6.49 -9.17
C GLU A 318 3.72 5.64 -8.79
N LEU A 319 3.71 4.40 -9.23
CA LEU A 319 4.83 3.47 -9.12
C LEU A 319 5.59 3.44 -10.44
N THR A 320 6.89 3.62 -10.39
CA THR A 320 7.77 3.42 -11.54
C THR A 320 8.58 2.15 -11.33
N PRO A 321 8.61 1.18 -12.26
CA PRO A 321 8.15 1.26 -13.66
C PRO A 321 6.65 1.05 -13.88
N GLY A 322 5.86 0.74 -12.86
CA GLY A 322 4.41 0.51 -12.93
C GLY A 322 3.95 -0.56 -11.95
N LEU A 323 2.69 -0.94 -12.02
CA LEU A 323 2.10 -2.00 -11.18
C LEU A 323 2.40 -3.42 -11.69
N SER A 324 2.98 -3.56 -12.89
CA SER A 324 3.39 -4.85 -13.46
C SER A 324 4.84 -4.78 -13.90
N ALA A 325 5.62 -5.77 -13.56
CA ALA A 325 7.03 -5.85 -13.91
C ALA A 325 7.48 -7.31 -14.05
N SER A 326 8.49 -7.58 -14.90
CA SER A 326 9.13 -8.90 -15.00
C SER A 326 10.39 -8.91 -14.15
N ALA A 327 10.57 -9.95 -13.35
CA ALA A 327 11.76 -10.15 -12.56
C ALA A 327 12.93 -10.68 -13.41
N ASN A 328 14.14 -10.40 -12.96
CA ASN A 328 15.37 -10.97 -13.51
C ASN A 328 15.99 -11.92 -12.46
N GLY A 329 15.95 -13.21 -12.75
CA GLY A 329 16.33 -14.21 -11.76
C GLY A 329 15.41 -14.17 -10.54
N ASN A 330 15.96 -13.96 -9.36
CA ASN A 330 15.22 -13.90 -8.10
C ASN A 330 14.86 -12.47 -7.65
N GLN A 331 15.07 -11.46 -8.49
CA GLN A 331 14.88 -10.06 -8.11
C GLN A 331 13.99 -9.32 -9.11
N SER A 332 13.00 -8.57 -8.59
CA SER A 332 12.22 -7.65 -9.39
C SER A 332 13.03 -6.40 -9.76
N PRO A 333 12.58 -5.60 -10.73
CA PRO A 333 13.10 -4.25 -10.88
C PRO A 333 12.90 -3.43 -9.61
N THR A 334 13.66 -2.35 -9.47
CA THR A 334 13.46 -1.36 -8.41
C THR A 334 12.18 -0.57 -8.69
N PHE A 335 11.27 -0.57 -7.73
CA PHE A 335 10.08 0.27 -7.73
C PHE A 335 10.38 1.57 -6.97
N THR A 336 9.92 2.68 -7.53
CA THR A 336 9.93 3.99 -6.86
C THR A 336 8.50 4.46 -6.72
N TRP A 337 8.05 4.68 -5.49
CA TRP A 337 6.76 5.26 -5.23
C TRP A 337 6.89 6.78 -5.05
N LYS A 338 6.33 7.54 -5.99
CA LYS A 338 6.35 8.99 -5.96
C LYS A 338 5.18 9.52 -5.13
N ALA A 339 5.44 9.80 -3.89
CA ALA A 339 4.50 10.40 -2.96
C ALA A 339 5.24 11.15 -1.85
N ASN A 340 4.53 11.93 -1.05
CA ASN A 340 5.07 12.48 0.20
C ASN A 340 5.23 11.36 1.24
N ALA A 341 6.22 11.49 2.13
CA ALA A 341 6.52 10.49 3.17
C ALA A 341 5.38 10.24 4.18
N ALA A 342 4.39 11.15 4.26
CA ALA A 342 3.19 10.95 5.06
C ALA A 342 2.24 9.91 4.45
N PHE A 343 2.36 9.64 3.15
CA PHE A 343 1.62 8.58 2.48
C PHE A 343 2.40 7.28 2.63
N VAL A 344 1.73 6.24 3.10
CA VAL A 344 2.34 4.93 3.35
C VAL A 344 1.54 3.86 2.62
N ILE A 345 2.23 3.02 1.89
CA ILE A 345 1.65 1.78 1.36
C ILE A 345 2.19 0.59 2.14
N THR A 346 1.38 -0.44 2.24
CA THR A 346 1.79 -1.76 2.75
C THR A 346 1.68 -2.77 1.62
N VAL A 347 2.79 -3.42 1.31
CA VAL A 347 2.84 -4.50 0.31
C VAL A 347 2.67 -5.83 1.05
N HIS A 348 1.67 -6.61 0.63
CA HIS A 348 1.32 -7.90 1.24
C HIS A 348 2.01 -9.01 0.43
N LEU A 349 3.06 -9.57 1.00
CA LEU A 349 3.93 -10.54 0.33
C LEU A 349 3.51 -11.97 0.64
N GLU A 350 3.53 -12.83 -0.36
CA GLU A 350 3.39 -14.26 -0.18
C GLU A 350 4.66 -14.89 0.43
N ASN A 351 4.52 -16.08 1.00
CA ASN A 351 5.67 -16.84 1.52
C ASN A 351 6.70 -17.12 0.41
N GLY A 352 7.97 -16.93 0.72
CA GLY A 352 9.06 -17.07 -0.24
C GLY A 352 9.38 -15.81 -1.03
N VAL A 353 8.82 -14.67 -0.61
CA VAL A 353 9.16 -13.35 -1.14
C VAL A 353 9.49 -12.40 0.00
N SER A 354 10.52 -11.59 -0.17
CA SER A 354 10.86 -10.47 0.70
C SER A 354 10.86 -9.15 -0.06
N LEU A 355 10.62 -8.06 0.64
CA LEU A 355 10.78 -6.70 0.14
C LEU A 355 12.07 -6.11 0.72
N VAL A 356 12.94 -5.65 -0.15
CA VAL A 356 14.15 -4.89 0.21
C VAL A 356 13.87 -3.40 -0.05
N ASN A 357 13.80 -2.63 1.02
CA ASN A 357 13.69 -1.17 0.93
C ASN A 357 15.08 -0.59 0.69
N GLU A 358 15.37 -0.18 -0.54
CA GLU A 358 16.70 0.32 -0.95
C GLU A 358 17.04 1.67 -0.32
N THR A 359 16.04 2.45 0.05
CA THR A 359 16.23 3.77 0.68
C THR A 359 16.66 3.62 2.14
N THR A 360 16.08 2.67 2.87
CA THR A 360 16.37 2.46 4.29
C THR A 360 17.34 1.33 4.57
N GLY A 361 17.59 0.47 3.57
CA GLY A 361 18.40 -0.75 3.70
C GLY A 361 17.71 -1.88 4.48
N LYS A 362 16.43 -1.75 4.81
CA LYS A 362 15.67 -2.77 5.56
C LYS A 362 15.05 -3.79 4.64
N THR A 363 15.04 -5.04 5.08
CA THR A 363 14.35 -6.14 4.42
C THR A 363 13.22 -6.64 5.31
N GLY A 364 12.08 -6.95 4.70
CA GLY A 364 10.91 -7.47 5.40
C GLY A 364 10.17 -8.54 4.60
N THR A 365 9.37 -9.35 5.29
CA THR A 365 8.49 -10.38 4.74
C THR A 365 7.06 -10.15 5.22
N GLY A 366 6.09 -10.82 4.62
CA GLY A 366 4.68 -10.63 4.98
C GLY A 366 4.20 -9.22 4.65
N ASN A 367 3.77 -8.46 5.62
CA ASN A 367 3.25 -7.10 5.45
C ASN A 367 4.39 -6.08 5.62
N VAL A 368 4.80 -5.43 4.55
CA VAL A 368 5.93 -4.49 4.57
C VAL A 368 5.49 -3.11 4.15
N SER A 369 5.69 -2.13 5.03
CA SER A 369 5.33 -0.74 4.76
C SER A 369 6.44 0.01 4.03
N VAL A 370 6.04 0.82 3.04
CA VAL A 370 6.91 1.69 2.24
C VAL A 370 6.34 3.10 2.26
N LYS A 371 7.14 4.07 2.65
CA LYS A 371 6.75 5.49 2.68
C LYS A 371 6.90 6.11 1.29
N GLY A 372 6.10 7.12 1.02
CA GLY A 372 6.22 7.91 -0.21
C GLY A 372 7.65 8.41 -0.43
N GLY A 373 8.15 8.31 -1.66
CA GLY A 373 9.51 8.65 -2.06
C GLY A 373 10.54 7.54 -1.87
N GLU A 374 10.22 6.46 -1.15
CA GLU A 374 11.14 5.34 -0.96
C GLU A 374 11.19 4.42 -2.19
N LYS A 375 12.33 3.76 -2.34
CA LYS A 375 12.60 2.79 -3.40
C LYS A 375 12.68 1.39 -2.79
N PHE A 376 12.14 0.42 -3.48
CA PHE A 376 12.18 -0.96 -3.06
C PHE A 376 12.20 -1.92 -4.26
N HIS A 377 12.61 -3.14 -4.01
CA HIS A 377 12.41 -4.27 -4.92
C HIS A 377 11.96 -5.50 -4.14
N LEU A 378 11.43 -6.47 -4.86
CA LEU A 378 11.05 -7.76 -4.31
C LEU A 378 12.11 -8.80 -4.64
N GLU A 379 12.41 -9.67 -3.67
CA GLU A 379 13.31 -10.81 -3.85
C GLU A 379 12.59 -12.12 -3.56
N ALA A 380 12.69 -13.06 -4.49
CA ALA A 380 12.27 -14.42 -4.24
C ALA A 380 13.33 -15.10 -3.34
N THR A 381 12.92 -15.52 -2.16
CA THR A 381 13.76 -16.23 -1.18
C THR A 381 13.60 -17.75 -1.26
N THR A 382 12.55 -18.22 -1.96
CA THR A 382 12.31 -19.63 -2.22
C THR A 382 13.19 -20.16 -3.34
N GLN A 383 13.58 -21.43 -3.24
CA GLN A 383 14.28 -22.16 -4.32
C GLN A 383 13.33 -22.47 -5.49
N ASN A 384 12.04 -22.60 -5.24
CA ASN A 384 11.01 -22.88 -6.26
C ASN A 384 10.31 -21.60 -6.69
N ILE A 385 11.02 -20.72 -7.42
CA ILE A 385 10.50 -19.43 -7.86
C ILE A 385 9.26 -19.60 -8.75
N GLY A 386 9.21 -20.64 -9.58
CA GLY A 386 8.05 -20.91 -10.44
C GLY A 386 6.75 -21.27 -9.70
N SER A 387 6.79 -21.46 -8.36
CA SER A 387 5.57 -21.63 -7.55
C SER A 387 4.98 -20.33 -7.05
N LEU A 388 5.69 -19.20 -7.19
CA LEU A 388 5.21 -17.91 -6.73
C LEU A 388 4.05 -17.42 -7.58
N LYS A 389 3.01 -16.87 -6.93
CA LYS A 389 1.83 -16.31 -7.61
C LYS A 389 2.16 -14.99 -8.31
N GLY A 390 3.12 -14.24 -7.76
CA GLY A 390 3.57 -12.98 -8.33
C GLY A 390 2.56 -11.85 -8.27
N LYS A 391 1.55 -11.96 -7.40
CA LYS A 391 0.51 -10.96 -7.23
C LYS A 391 0.43 -10.55 -5.77
N TYR A 392 0.71 -9.28 -5.51
CA TYR A 392 0.83 -8.73 -4.16
C TYR A 392 -0.14 -7.59 -3.98
N ALA A 393 -1.06 -7.72 -3.03
CA ALA A 393 -1.95 -6.63 -2.66
C ALA A 393 -1.13 -5.47 -2.07
N ILE A 394 -1.52 -4.25 -2.42
CA ILE A 394 -1.00 -3.03 -1.82
C ILE A 394 -2.16 -2.31 -1.18
N THR A 395 -2.08 -2.09 0.12
CA THR A 395 -3.00 -1.23 0.86
C THR A 395 -2.33 0.10 1.19
N SER A 396 -3.11 1.13 1.50
CA SER A 396 -2.58 2.47 1.82
C SER A 396 -3.33 3.11 2.97
N ASN A 397 -2.67 4.07 3.63
CA ASN A 397 -3.29 4.86 4.71
C ASN A 397 -4.23 5.97 4.19
N TYR A 398 -4.18 6.29 2.89
CA TYR A 398 -5.05 7.29 2.25
C TYR A 398 -5.52 6.77 0.89
N PRO A 399 -6.66 7.27 0.35
CA PRO A 399 -7.09 6.90 -1.00
C PRO A 399 -6.01 7.19 -2.04
N LEU A 400 -5.67 6.18 -2.85
CA LEU A 400 -4.61 6.27 -3.86
C LEU A 400 -5.08 6.93 -5.16
N ASN A 401 -6.35 7.27 -5.26
CA ASN A 401 -6.93 7.88 -6.45
C ASN A 401 -8.03 8.89 -6.06
N PHE A 402 -7.60 10.05 -5.59
CA PHE A 402 -8.49 11.13 -5.19
C PHE A 402 -8.58 12.19 -6.29
N HIS A 403 -9.78 12.54 -6.71
CA HIS A 403 -10.07 13.56 -7.70
C HIS A 403 -10.97 14.65 -7.11
N ALA A 404 -10.82 15.88 -7.57
CA ALA A 404 -11.78 16.95 -7.34
C ALA A 404 -12.67 17.08 -8.58
N MET A 405 -13.97 16.91 -8.39
CA MET A 405 -14.96 16.92 -9.46
C MET A 405 -15.88 18.12 -9.34
N LEU A 406 -16.40 18.55 -10.47
CA LEU A 406 -17.30 19.70 -10.59
C LEU A 406 -18.50 19.35 -11.44
N LEU A 407 -19.68 19.65 -10.91
CA LEU A 407 -20.92 19.72 -11.69
C LEU A 407 -21.14 21.18 -12.12
N LYS A 408 -20.98 21.48 -13.39
CA LYS A 408 -21.22 22.81 -13.95
C LYS A 408 -22.70 23.02 -14.25
N LEU A 409 -23.26 24.08 -13.68
CA LEU A 409 -24.68 24.38 -13.74
C LEU A 409 -24.93 25.76 -14.36
N ALA A 410 -25.83 25.82 -15.33
CA ALA A 410 -26.06 27.07 -16.08
C ALA A 410 -26.78 28.15 -15.25
N ASN A 411 -27.71 27.75 -14.36
CA ASN A 411 -28.62 28.65 -13.67
C ASN A 411 -28.51 28.64 -12.13
N SER A 412 -27.53 27.95 -11.60
CA SER A 412 -27.27 27.84 -10.16
C SER A 412 -25.78 27.83 -9.89
N GLN A 413 -25.38 27.70 -8.61
CA GLN A 413 -23.98 27.48 -8.24
C GLN A 413 -23.47 26.18 -8.84
N ASP A 414 -22.24 26.18 -9.28
CA ASP A 414 -21.51 24.95 -9.55
C ASP A 414 -21.33 24.17 -8.25
N ILE A 415 -21.31 22.85 -8.32
CA ILE A 415 -21.15 21.96 -7.17
C ILE A 415 -19.83 21.20 -7.30
N GLY A 416 -18.96 21.40 -6.32
CA GLY A 416 -17.69 20.69 -6.23
C GLY A 416 -17.73 19.59 -5.16
N PHE A 417 -17.01 18.51 -5.39
CA PHE A 417 -16.89 17.42 -4.42
C PHE A 417 -15.61 16.60 -4.65
N GLY A 418 -15.12 15.96 -3.59
CA GLY A 418 -14.06 14.96 -3.70
C GLY A 418 -14.63 13.64 -4.22
N TYR A 419 -14.00 13.10 -5.25
CA TYR A 419 -14.37 11.83 -5.85
C TYR A 419 -13.23 10.83 -5.66
N TYR A 420 -13.55 9.66 -5.14
CA TYR A 420 -12.66 8.53 -5.06
C TYR A 420 -13.46 7.24 -5.20
N THR A 421 -12.84 6.24 -5.76
CA THR A 421 -13.29 4.86 -5.72
C THR A 421 -12.54 4.16 -4.59
N ASP A 422 -13.00 2.99 -4.19
CA ASP A 422 -12.38 2.19 -3.12
C ASP A 422 -10.97 1.70 -3.52
N THR A 423 -10.04 2.63 -3.57
CA THR A 423 -8.65 2.38 -3.97
C THR A 423 -7.69 2.56 -2.81
N LEU A 424 -8.08 2.07 -1.63
CA LEU A 424 -7.11 1.80 -0.57
C LEU A 424 -6.31 0.52 -0.87
N GLU A 425 -6.71 -0.25 -1.89
CA GLU A 425 -6.08 -1.50 -2.29
C GLU A 425 -5.84 -1.55 -3.80
N LEU A 426 -4.63 -1.94 -4.18
CA LEU A 426 -4.18 -2.21 -5.55
C LEU A 426 -3.39 -3.51 -5.56
N ASN A 427 -3.11 -4.05 -6.76
CA ASN A 427 -2.24 -5.20 -6.91
C ASN A 427 -0.96 -4.83 -7.65
N LEU A 428 0.18 -5.22 -7.07
CA LEU A 428 1.47 -5.23 -7.73
C LEU A 428 1.70 -6.61 -8.32
N GLU A 429 1.96 -6.69 -9.61
CA GLU A 429 2.21 -7.95 -10.30
C GLU A 429 3.69 -8.04 -10.69
N VAL A 430 4.34 -9.12 -10.28
CA VAL A 430 5.72 -9.44 -10.66
C VAL A 430 5.72 -10.79 -11.36
N ASP A 431 6.08 -10.76 -12.64
CA ASP A 431 6.28 -11.96 -13.43
C ASP A 431 7.62 -12.58 -13.07
N TRP A 432 7.58 -13.62 -12.25
CA TRP A 432 8.76 -14.36 -11.81
C TRP A 432 9.17 -15.37 -12.87
N PRO A 433 10.46 -15.46 -13.23
CA PRO A 433 10.89 -16.46 -14.18
C PRO A 433 10.74 -17.85 -13.56
N ASP A 434 10.20 -18.74 -14.32
CA ASP A 434 10.02 -20.15 -13.93
C ASP A 434 10.93 -21.09 -14.71
N GLU A 435 11.71 -20.58 -15.67
CA GLU A 435 12.58 -21.37 -16.55
C GLU A 435 14.04 -21.35 -16.10
N ALA A 436 14.66 -22.51 -16.14
CA ALA A 436 16.10 -22.70 -16.05
C ALA A 436 16.66 -23.32 -17.34
N THR A 437 17.85 -22.91 -17.74
CA THR A 437 18.53 -23.49 -18.89
C THR A 437 19.45 -24.63 -18.45
N VAL A 438 19.25 -25.82 -19.01
CA VAL A 438 20.13 -26.95 -18.82
C VAL A 438 21.02 -27.07 -20.04
N LYS A 439 22.35 -26.96 -19.83
CA LYS A 439 23.36 -27.07 -20.88
C LYS A 439 24.31 -28.23 -20.58
N ILE A 440 24.66 -28.97 -21.62
CA ILE A 440 25.68 -30.03 -21.56
C ILE A 440 26.77 -29.81 -22.62
N ILE A 441 27.95 -30.32 -22.34
CA ILE A 441 29.03 -30.44 -23.30
C ILE A 441 29.52 -31.89 -23.27
N LYS A 442 29.30 -32.64 -24.36
CA LYS A 442 29.74 -34.03 -24.51
C LYS A 442 31.16 -34.11 -25.05
N LYS A 443 32.00 -34.84 -24.35
CA LYS A 443 33.40 -35.07 -24.73
C LYS A 443 33.74 -36.55 -24.69
N ASP A 444 34.65 -36.98 -25.55
CA ASP A 444 35.30 -38.25 -25.45
C ASP A 444 36.21 -38.30 -24.22
N LYS A 445 36.14 -39.36 -23.43
CA LYS A 445 36.89 -39.49 -22.17
C LYS A 445 38.40 -39.60 -22.38
N GLY A 446 38.84 -40.16 -23.48
CA GLY A 446 40.26 -40.40 -23.75
C GLY A 446 40.93 -39.21 -24.43
N SER A 447 40.31 -38.69 -25.49
CA SER A 447 40.88 -37.64 -26.35
C SER A 447 40.41 -36.23 -26.00
N ASN A 448 39.40 -36.07 -25.16
CA ASN A 448 38.67 -34.80 -24.93
C ASN A 448 38.02 -34.19 -26.19
N ALA A 449 37.94 -34.94 -27.27
CA ALA A 449 37.28 -34.50 -28.50
C ALA A 449 35.77 -34.19 -28.23
N LEU A 450 35.27 -33.12 -28.80
CA LEU A 450 33.86 -32.74 -28.72
C LEU A 450 33.01 -33.69 -29.58
N LEU A 451 31.92 -34.21 -29.03
CA LEU A 451 31.11 -35.25 -29.66
C LEU A 451 29.70 -34.76 -30.00
N ALA A 452 29.38 -34.79 -31.30
CA ALA A 452 28.02 -34.52 -31.79
C ALA A 452 27.16 -35.80 -31.74
N GLY A 453 25.83 -35.62 -31.64
CA GLY A 453 24.85 -36.68 -31.76
C GLY A 453 24.44 -37.37 -30.46
N ALA A 454 24.99 -36.97 -29.31
CA ALA A 454 24.52 -37.47 -28.01
C ALA A 454 23.21 -36.85 -27.63
N VAL A 455 22.26 -37.64 -27.11
CA VAL A 455 20.96 -37.20 -26.63
C VAL A 455 20.83 -37.53 -25.16
N TYR A 456 20.48 -36.54 -24.35
CA TYR A 456 20.25 -36.67 -22.92
C TYR A 456 18.78 -36.49 -22.55
N GLY A 457 18.34 -37.21 -21.55
CA GLY A 457 17.06 -36.96 -20.85
C GLY A 457 17.31 -36.21 -19.56
N ILE A 458 16.39 -35.30 -19.25
CA ILE A 458 16.30 -34.60 -17.96
C ILE A 458 15.21 -35.29 -17.15
N TYR A 459 15.58 -35.77 -15.95
CA TYR A 459 14.67 -36.56 -15.08
C TYR A 459 14.49 -35.89 -13.74
N ALA A 460 13.30 -36.10 -13.14
CA ALA A 460 12.95 -35.56 -11.82
C ALA A 460 13.62 -36.37 -10.67
N ASP A 461 14.02 -37.62 -10.93
CA ASP A 461 14.54 -38.55 -9.93
C ASP A 461 15.92 -39.09 -10.33
N GLU A 462 16.76 -39.41 -9.35
CA GLU A 462 18.12 -39.97 -9.55
C GLU A 462 18.11 -41.32 -10.29
N ALA A 463 17.06 -42.11 -10.08
CA ALA A 463 16.88 -43.36 -10.81
C ALA A 463 16.56 -43.16 -12.30
N CYS A 464 16.36 -41.92 -12.73
CA CYS A 464 15.98 -41.53 -14.10
C CYS A 464 14.77 -42.29 -14.64
N THR A 465 13.72 -42.41 -13.83
CA THR A 465 12.46 -43.06 -14.19
C THR A 465 11.38 -42.06 -14.62
N LYS A 466 11.48 -40.80 -14.15
CA LYS A 466 10.50 -39.72 -14.40
C LYS A 466 11.09 -38.68 -15.35
N LEU A 467 10.91 -38.90 -16.64
CA LEU A 467 11.41 -37.98 -17.68
C LEU A 467 10.64 -36.65 -17.64
N ILE A 468 11.36 -35.55 -17.45
CA ILE A 468 10.82 -34.17 -17.57
C ILE A 468 10.89 -33.72 -19.04
N LYS A 469 12.09 -33.83 -19.65
CA LYS A 469 12.29 -33.36 -21.02
C LYS A 469 13.47 -34.09 -21.69
N LYS A 470 13.35 -34.29 -22.99
CA LYS A 470 14.46 -34.80 -23.83
C LYS A 470 15.21 -33.60 -24.43
N MET A 471 16.53 -33.59 -24.32
CA MET A 471 17.39 -32.57 -24.91
C MET A 471 17.59 -32.81 -26.41
N PRO A 472 17.82 -31.75 -27.20
CA PRO A 472 18.30 -31.91 -28.56
C PRO A 472 19.62 -32.72 -28.60
N ALA A 473 19.92 -33.32 -29.74
CA ALA A 473 21.23 -33.94 -29.93
C ALA A 473 22.34 -32.90 -29.87
N THR A 474 23.49 -33.27 -29.27
CA THR A 474 24.68 -32.40 -29.23
C THR A 474 25.12 -32.01 -30.63
N ASN A 475 25.52 -30.76 -30.82
CA ASN A 475 26.02 -30.20 -32.06
C ASN A 475 27.49 -30.54 -32.30
N ALA A 476 28.11 -30.03 -33.38
CA ALA A 476 29.53 -30.26 -33.70
C ALA A 476 30.50 -29.75 -32.62
N LYS A 477 30.06 -28.88 -31.72
CA LYS A 477 30.82 -28.42 -30.53
C LYS A 477 30.55 -29.28 -29.29
N GLY A 478 29.84 -30.39 -29.45
CA GLY A 478 29.44 -31.25 -28.34
C GLY A 478 28.38 -30.63 -27.43
N GLU A 479 27.75 -29.51 -27.81
CA GLU A 479 26.85 -28.76 -26.96
C GLU A 479 25.38 -29.12 -27.25
N SER A 480 24.61 -29.21 -26.20
CA SER A 480 23.14 -29.20 -26.25
C SER A 480 22.61 -28.38 -25.08
N GLU A 481 21.55 -27.65 -25.32
CA GLU A 481 20.84 -26.89 -24.27
C GLU A 481 19.34 -26.93 -24.46
N VAL A 482 18.61 -26.76 -23.37
CA VAL A 482 17.17 -26.68 -23.37
C VAL A 482 16.69 -25.94 -22.12
N LYS A 483 15.63 -25.20 -22.27
CA LYS A 483 14.91 -24.58 -21.14
C LYS A 483 13.86 -25.53 -20.60
N ILE A 484 13.77 -25.58 -19.28
CA ILE A 484 12.76 -26.33 -18.54
C ILE A 484 12.18 -25.47 -17.43
N THR A 485 10.91 -25.66 -17.11
CA THR A 485 10.31 -25.06 -15.93
C THR A 485 10.94 -25.63 -14.66
N LYS A 486 11.37 -24.76 -13.74
CA LYS A 486 11.95 -25.18 -12.47
C LYS A 486 10.84 -25.58 -11.49
N THR A 487 10.59 -26.88 -11.37
CA THR A 487 9.66 -27.45 -10.38
C THR A 487 10.36 -28.07 -9.17
N GLN A 488 11.69 -28.17 -9.19
CA GLN A 488 12.52 -28.72 -8.12
C GLN A 488 13.96 -28.19 -8.23
N ASP A 489 14.76 -28.32 -7.17
CA ASP A 489 16.12 -27.76 -7.13
C ASP A 489 17.13 -28.55 -7.95
N THR A 490 17.01 -29.86 -7.97
CA THR A 490 17.98 -30.75 -8.66
C THR A 490 17.25 -31.64 -9.63
N VAL A 491 17.72 -31.65 -10.86
CA VAL A 491 17.31 -32.61 -11.88
C VAL A 491 18.46 -33.52 -12.21
N TYR A 492 18.17 -34.65 -12.84
CA TYR A 492 19.16 -35.65 -13.17
C TYR A 492 19.23 -35.83 -14.68
N LEU A 493 20.47 -35.84 -15.21
CA LEU A 493 20.75 -36.05 -16.63
C LEU A 493 21.27 -37.47 -16.86
N ARG A 494 20.72 -38.15 -17.83
CA ARG A 494 21.23 -39.43 -18.30
C ARG A 494 21.19 -39.50 -19.82
N GLU A 495 22.24 -40.06 -20.40
CA GLU A 495 22.29 -40.25 -21.85
C GLU A 495 21.24 -41.28 -22.30
N ILE A 496 20.41 -40.90 -23.28
CA ILE A 496 19.39 -41.76 -23.89
C ILE A 496 19.95 -42.46 -25.12
N SER A 497 20.76 -41.73 -25.91
CA SER A 497 21.49 -42.31 -27.07
C SER A 497 22.84 -41.63 -27.19
N GLY A 498 23.88 -42.42 -27.38
CA GLY A 498 25.26 -41.97 -27.60
C GLY A 498 25.55 -41.66 -29.06
N PRO A 499 26.66 -40.95 -29.34
CA PRO A 499 27.17 -40.77 -30.69
C PRO A 499 27.53 -42.11 -31.32
N SER A 500 27.49 -42.20 -32.65
CA SER A 500 27.84 -43.42 -33.36
C SER A 500 29.29 -43.86 -33.03
N GLY A 501 29.47 -45.12 -32.65
CA GLY A 501 30.77 -45.70 -32.30
C GLY A 501 31.16 -45.51 -30.81
N TYR A 502 30.32 -44.92 -29.99
CA TYR A 502 30.55 -44.75 -28.55
C TYR A 502 29.58 -45.59 -27.72
N VAL A 503 30.07 -46.02 -26.56
CA VAL A 503 29.25 -46.74 -25.59
C VAL A 503 28.36 -45.73 -24.83
N LEU A 504 27.12 -46.12 -24.59
CA LEU A 504 26.16 -45.31 -23.85
C LEU A 504 26.62 -45.05 -22.41
N ASP A 505 26.62 -43.79 -21.99
CA ASP A 505 26.87 -43.43 -20.61
C ASP A 505 25.57 -43.56 -19.78
N THR A 506 25.48 -44.60 -18.97
CA THR A 506 24.28 -44.90 -18.15
C THR A 506 24.27 -44.18 -16.80
N LYS A 507 25.31 -43.39 -16.49
CA LYS A 507 25.40 -42.67 -15.22
C LYS A 507 24.37 -41.51 -15.17
N ALA A 508 23.75 -41.35 -14.02
CA ALA A 508 22.93 -40.17 -13.70
C ALA A 508 23.81 -39.04 -13.14
N TYR A 509 23.60 -37.82 -13.64
CA TYR A 509 24.30 -36.62 -13.20
C TYR A 509 23.31 -35.64 -12.60
N GLY A 510 23.44 -35.38 -11.29
CA GLY A 510 22.63 -34.35 -10.62
C GLY A 510 23.06 -32.95 -11.02
N VAL A 511 22.10 -32.14 -11.43
CA VAL A 511 22.32 -30.75 -11.84
C VAL A 511 21.36 -29.85 -11.01
N LYS A 512 21.93 -28.87 -10.30
CA LYS A 512 21.16 -27.87 -9.60
C LYS A 512 20.65 -26.84 -10.58
N LEU A 513 19.33 -26.61 -10.58
CA LEU A 513 18.70 -25.62 -11.44
C LEU A 513 18.79 -24.24 -10.79
N VAL A 514 19.18 -23.26 -11.58
CA VAL A 514 19.17 -21.84 -11.22
C VAL A 514 18.30 -21.11 -12.25
N VAL A 515 17.25 -20.46 -11.76
CA VAL A 515 16.31 -19.73 -12.63
C VAL A 515 17.03 -18.54 -13.26
N GLY A 516 16.76 -18.29 -14.56
CA GLY A 516 17.36 -17.20 -15.32
C GLY A 516 18.82 -17.42 -15.74
N GLN A 517 19.34 -18.61 -15.52
CA GLN A 517 20.65 -19.02 -16.03
C GLN A 517 20.50 -20.15 -17.02
#